data_afdcb2808bba208d5bcb71670173efa0
#
_entry.id   afdcb2808bba208d5bcb71670173efa0
#
_cell.length_a   1.000
_cell.length_b   1.000
_cell.length_c   1.000
_cell.angle_alpha   90.00
_cell.angle_beta   90.00
_cell.angle_gamma   90.00
#
_symmetry.space_group_name_H-M   'P 1'
#
loop_
_entity.id
_entity.type
_entity.pdbx_description
1 polymer ?
#
loop_
_entity_poly.entity_id
_entity_poly.type
_entity_poly.pdbx_seq_one_letter_code
_entity_poly.pdbx_strand_id
1 'polypeptide(L)'
;MAEGHEYAERMFPAPVDLGIAQPDRAVSSVTHGTESYLTGRGGDGTAWYQGGGAASDRAVQGITIYPPTGGVQTQGDPFEPVKIGILIDMDLNQLLADWIDPTILAIEDALNEGVYSRGPIQLVIADARGLPRENYRKVIDGYRWLVEQGCVVVLGPMISDNSIVLQDTANELGVACIGWTGAHKFASDYCFTVANGDIPTEGVMCAQWLAARGITKVGSFWEQGSSGRDYADYFRDAAGDLGLTVVREVKLEPNPRGLQDDLAMMRDLGVEGLYYGGYGYATFHFAEALKALDWDPPRVMGTAFMFYSNSNRWAEGLEGWHGVDQLGEDGANPNYEAMVERFTKRFGRSTRNVVVALAYDTARVAIHGIGKAAIPTPRHVKEGMERIRWMPATNGGPGTYIQFGPHDRKGYKGDFLTIRELRGGELRFDGYHRPEWPSNASS
;
A
#
# COMPACT_ATOMS: atom_id res chain seq x y z
N MET A 1 -4.59 27.36 17.34
CA MET A 1 -5.28 26.15 17.82
C MET A 1 -6.44 25.72 16.90
N ALA A 2 -7.18 26.64 16.27
CA ALA A 2 -8.23 26.29 15.32
C ALA A 2 -7.69 25.71 13.99
N GLU A 3 -6.62 26.28 13.45
CA GLU A 3 -6.03 25.87 12.18
C GLU A 3 -5.42 24.46 12.21
N GLY A 4 -4.81 24.08 13.33
CA GLY A 4 -4.25 22.72 13.48
C GLY A 4 -5.33 21.64 13.58
N HIS A 5 -6.51 21.99 14.05
CA HIS A 5 -7.63 21.05 14.13
C HIS A 5 -8.26 20.83 12.75
N GLU A 6 -8.41 21.91 11.99
CA GLU A 6 -8.91 21.86 10.61
C GLU A 6 -7.96 21.09 9.67
N TYR A 7 -6.64 21.21 9.89
CA TYR A 7 -5.65 20.44 9.14
C TYR A 7 -5.74 18.93 9.46
N ALA A 8 -5.81 18.58 10.74
CA ALA A 8 -5.98 17.18 11.14
C ALA A 8 -7.27 16.55 10.60
N GLU A 9 -8.36 17.33 10.53
CA GLU A 9 -9.60 16.89 9.92
C GLU A 9 -9.51 16.75 8.39
N ARG A 10 -8.67 17.54 7.72
CA ARG A 10 -8.39 17.40 6.28
C ARG A 10 -7.58 16.16 5.97
N MET A 11 -6.54 15.89 6.76
CA MET A 11 -5.66 14.73 6.58
C MET A 11 -6.32 13.44 7.04
N PHE A 12 -7.02 13.51 8.16
CA PHE A 12 -7.61 12.37 8.83
C PHE A 12 -9.05 12.68 9.22
N PRO A 13 -9.97 12.70 8.25
CA PRO A 13 -11.38 12.85 8.58
C PRO A 13 -11.77 11.82 9.64
N ALA A 14 -12.64 12.21 10.56
CA ALA A 14 -13.15 11.29 11.56
C ALA A 14 -13.58 9.98 10.89
N PRO A 15 -13.26 8.81 11.48
CA PRO A 15 -13.68 7.55 10.92
C PRO A 15 -15.17 7.58 10.67
N VAL A 16 -15.54 7.32 9.44
CA VAL A 16 -16.94 7.04 9.12
C VAL A 16 -17.22 5.67 9.73
N ASP A 17 -18.34 5.51 10.42
CA ASP A 17 -18.81 4.19 10.80
C ASP A 17 -19.22 3.47 9.52
N LEU A 18 -18.35 2.62 9.06
CA LEU A 18 -18.54 1.87 7.82
C LEU A 18 -19.51 0.71 7.99
N GLY A 19 -20.03 0.47 9.21
CA GLY A 19 -20.81 -0.74 9.50
C GLY A 19 -20.02 -2.04 9.29
N ILE A 20 -18.69 -1.93 9.09
CA ILE A 20 -17.81 -3.09 8.97
C ILE A 20 -17.46 -3.56 10.37
N ALA A 21 -17.20 -4.85 10.49
CA ALA A 21 -16.81 -5.44 11.75
C ALA A 21 -15.63 -4.72 12.36
N GLN A 22 -15.88 -4.27 13.52
CA GLN A 22 -14.83 -4.05 14.49
C GLN A 22 -14.34 -5.43 14.96
N PRO A 23 -13.13 -5.56 15.51
CA PRO A 23 -12.66 -6.86 16.00
C PRO A 23 -13.58 -7.52 17.04
N ASP A 24 -14.39 -6.72 17.71
CA ASP A 24 -15.44 -7.16 18.63
C ASP A 24 -16.82 -7.36 17.98
N ARG A 25 -16.94 -7.06 16.68
CA ARG A 25 -18.15 -7.26 15.89
C ARG A 25 -17.79 -7.97 14.60
N ALA A 26 -18.07 -9.22 14.57
CA ALA A 26 -17.79 -10.02 13.40
C ALA A 26 -18.62 -9.59 12.22
N VAL A 27 -17.95 -9.11 11.19
CA VAL A 27 -18.51 -9.13 9.84
C VAL A 27 -17.80 -10.19 9.09
N SER A 28 -18.40 -11.24 9.00
CA SER A 28 -17.73 -12.30 8.36
C SER A 28 -18.08 -12.32 6.92
N SER A 29 -18.58 -12.34 6.24
CA SER A 29 -18.88 -12.80 4.93
C SER A 29 -20.12 -12.24 4.47
N VAL A 30 -20.00 -12.01 3.41
CA VAL A 30 -20.96 -11.44 2.64
C VAL A 30 -21.80 -12.51 2.00
N THR A 31 -22.22 -13.49 2.59
CA THR A 31 -23.01 -14.51 1.91
C THR A 31 -24.48 -14.26 1.91
N HIS A 32 -25.02 -13.54 2.83
CA HIS A 32 -26.47 -13.37 2.91
C HIS A 32 -26.81 -11.99 3.45
N GLY A 33 -27.45 -11.17 2.62
CA GLY A 33 -28.00 -9.90 3.06
C GLY A 33 -26.99 -8.87 3.55
N THR A 34 -25.78 -9.04 3.14
CA THR A 34 -24.65 -8.21 3.50
C THR A 34 -24.58 -6.94 2.67
N GLU A 35 -25.58 -6.64 1.94
CA GLU A 35 -25.82 -5.31 1.43
C GLU A 35 -25.48 -4.23 2.46
N SER A 36 -25.74 -4.51 3.73
CA SER A 36 -25.47 -3.58 4.80
C SER A 36 -24.01 -3.30 5.04
N TYR A 37 -23.10 -4.16 4.68
CA TYR A 37 -21.68 -3.97 4.99
C TYR A 37 -20.93 -3.29 3.87
N LEU A 38 -21.19 -3.70 2.68
CA LEU A 38 -20.53 -3.15 1.51
C LEU A 38 -21.27 -1.95 0.93
N THR A 39 -22.53 -1.78 1.26
CA THR A 39 -23.31 -0.61 0.84
C THR A 39 -23.43 0.47 1.90
N GLY A 40 -22.74 0.31 3.04
CA GLY A 40 -22.75 1.32 4.07
C GLY A 40 -24.11 1.58 4.71
N ARG A 41 -24.95 0.58 4.80
CA ARG A 41 -26.14 0.63 5.63
C ARG A 41 -25.81 0.52 7.13
N GLY A 42 -24.70 1.12 7.53
CA GLY A 42 -24.54 1.62 8.87
C GLY A 42 -25.35 2.89 8.96
N GLY A 43 -26.11 3.03 9.93
CA GLY A 43 -26.95 4.08 10.44
C GLY A 43 -27.40 5.28 9.61
N ASP A 44 -26.68 5.74 8.64
CA ASP A 44 -26.98 6.92 7.83
C ASP A 44 -27.32 6.64 6.36
N GLY A 45 -27.22 5.37 5.94
CA GLY A 45 -27.55 4.97 4.57
C GLY A 45 -26.56 5.41 3.49
N THR A 46 -25.41 6.00 3.86
CA THR A 46 -24.38 6.36 2.89
C THR A 46 -23.52 5.17 2.55
N ALA A 47 -23.47 4.84 1.27
CA ALA A 47 -22.57 3.81 0.76
C ALA A 47 -21.12 4.28 0.89
N TRP A 48 -20.37 3.67 1.76
CA TRP A 48 -18.91 3.87 1.84
C TRP A 48 -18.16 3.18 0.70
N TYR A 49 -18.75 2.13 0.17
CA TYR A 49 -18.26 1.43 -1.01
C TYR A 49 -19.03 1.91 -2.24
N GLN A 50 -18.38 2.70 -3.05
CA GLN A 50 -18.93 3.22 -4.30
C GLN A 50 -18.30 2.50 -5.49
N GLY A 51 -18.40 1.19 -5.50
CA GLY A 51 -18.08 0.42 -6.70
C GLY A 51 -19.07 0.77 -7.82
N GLY A 52 -18.58 0.95 -9.04
CA GLY A 52 -19.37 1.54 -10.11
C GLY A 52 -20.55 0.72 -10.62
N GLY A 53 -21.76 1.25 -10.50
CA GLY A 53 -22.93 0.88 -11.26
C GLY A 53 -23.47 -0.56 -11.12
N ALA A 54 -24.23 -1.02 -12.10
CA ALA A 54 -24.85 -2.35 -12.10
C ALA A 54 -23.87 -3.53 -11.90
N ALA A 55 -22.60 -3.33 -12.21
CA ALA A 55 -21.55 -4.30 -11.97
C ALA A 55 -21.18 -4.39 -10.50
N SER A 56 -21.27 -3.28 -9.74
CA SER A 56 -21.02 -3.30 -8.30
C SER A 56 -22.14 -3.96 -7.52
N ASP A 57 -23.39 -3.83 -7.95
CA ASP A 57 -24.50 -4.51 -7.30
C ASP A 57 -24.32 -6.04 -7.41
N ARG A 58 -23.86 -6.50 -8.56
CA ARG A 58 -23.47 -7.90 -8.74
C ARG A 58 -22.24 -8.26 -7.93
N ALA A 59 -21.29 -7.35 -7.81
CA ALA A 59 -20.13 -7.52 -6.95
C ALA A 59 -20.55 -7.60 -5.48
N VAL A 60 -21.40 -6.73 -5.01
CA VAL A 60 -21.93 -6.77 -3.64
C VAL A 60 -22.67 -8.08 -3.36
N GLN A 61 -23.42 -8.60 -4.30
CA GLN A 61 -24.12 -9.88 -4.15
C GLN A 61 -23.23 -11.11 -4.28
N GLY A 62 -22.21 -11.03 -5.14
CA GLY A 62 -21.34 -12.15 -5.44
C GLY A 62 -19.94 -12.06 -4.88
N ILE A 63 -19.59 -10.90 -4.36
CA ILE A 63 -18.24 -10.55 -3.93
C ILE A 63 -17.66 -11.47 -2.91
N THR A 64 -18.50 -12.09 -2.25
CA THR A 64 -18.20 -12.83 -1.07
C THR A 64 -18.11 -14.29 -1.33
N ILE A 65 -18.73 -14.76 -2.37
CA ILE A 65 -18.63 -16.15 -2.83
C ILE A 65 -18.44 -16.14 -4.34
N TYR A 66 -17.26 -16.53 -4.77
CA TYR A 66 -16.96 -16.75 -6.18
C TYR A 66 -17.03 -18.24 -6.49
N PRO A 67 -18.10 -18.71 -7.16
CA PRO A 67 -18.14 -20.09 -7.64
C PRO A 67 -17.07 -20.27 -8.72
N PRO A 68 -16.54 -21.49 -8.87
CA PRO A 68 -15.64 -21.81 -9.96
C PRO A 68 -16.32 -21.53 -11.30
N THR A 69 -15.58 -20.92 -12.22
CA THR A 69 -16.08 -20.69 -13.59
C THR A 69 -16.23 -22.04 -14.31
N GLY A 70 -17.40 -22.24 -14.92
CA GLY A 70 -17.71 -23.46 -15.64
C GLY A 70 -18.31 -24.61 -14.83
N GLY A 71 -18.43 -24.44 -13.51
CA GLY A 71 -19.18 -25.40 -12.69
C GLY A 71 -20.68 -25.14 -12.77
N VAL A 72 -21.45 -26.14 -13.10
CA VAL A 72 -22.90 -26.16 -12.87
C VAL A 72 -23.05 -26.10 -11.35
N GLN A 73 -23.66 -25.05 -10.78
CA GLN A 73 -24.07 -25.04 -9.40
C GLN A 73 -25.07 -26.17 -9.19
N THR A 74 -24.59 -27.26 -8.64
CA THR A 74 -25.48 -28.28 -8.11
C THR A 74 -26.02 -27.77 -6.78
N GLN A 75 -27.32 -27.68 -6.64
CA GLN A 75 -27.99 -27.39 -5.40
C GLN A 75 -27.47 -28.40 -4.35
N GLY A 76 -26.71 -27.87 -3.33
CA GLY A 76 -26.13 -28.71 -2.30
C GLY A 76 -24.64 -28.97 -2.47
N ASP A 77 -23.89 -28.03 -3.07
CA ASP A 77 -22.43 -28.15 -3.13
C ASP A 77 -21.85 -28.22 -1.70
N PRO A 78 -21.25 -29.37 -1.32
CA PRO A 78 -20.81 -29.61 0.05
C PRO A 78 -19.51 -28.87 0.40
N PHE A 79 -18.94 -28.07 -0.48
CA PHE A 79 -17.68 -27.41 -0.25
C PHE A 79 -17.87 -26.10 0.53
N GLU A 80 -17.35 -26.07 1.72
CA GLU A 80 -17.19 -24.81 2.44
C GLU A 80 -16.35 -23.83 1.60
N PRO A 81 -16.71 -22.53 1.54
CA PRO A 81 -15.94 -21.55 0.78
C PRO A 81 -14.54 -21.39 1.38
N VAL A 82 -13.55 -21.25 0.52
CA VAL A 82 -12.20 -20.84 0.95
C VAL A 82 -12.21 -19.35 1.24
N LYS A 83 -11.83 -18.99 2.47
CA LYS A 83 -11.93 -17.61 2.95
C LYS A 83 -10.61 -16.87 2.82
N ILE A 84 -10.67 -15.69 2.23
CA ILE A 84 -9.57 -14.72 2.14
C ILE A 84 -9.94 -13.54 3.03
N GLY A 85 -9.07 -13.21 3.99
CA GLY A 85 -9.24 -12.06 4.87
C GLY A 85 -8.75 -10.76 4.21
N ILE A 86 -9.40 -9.63 4.50
CA ILE A 86 -8.91 -8.30 4.19
C ILE A 86 -8.80 -7.54 5.52
N LEU A 87 -7.59 -7.12 5.88
CA LEU A 87 -7.31 -6.37 7.09
C LEU A 87 -7.14 -4.89 6.75
N ILE A 88 -8.19 -4.10 6.98
CA ILE A 88 -8.18 -2.66 6.73
C ILE A 88 -7.56 -1.98 7.95
N ASP A 89 -6.32 -1.51 7.81
CA ASP A 89 -5.54 -0.92 8.90
C ASP A 89 -5.25 0.58 8.73
N MET A 90 -5.75 1.18 7.67
CA MET A 90 -5.52 2.58 7.33
C MET A 90 -6.82 3.38 7.31
N ASP A 91 -6.77 4.61 7.83
CA ASP A 91 -7.93 5.51 7.98
C ASP A 91 -8.22 6.35 6.72
N LEU A 92 -8.05 5.75 5.55
CA LEU A 92 -8.30 6.39 4.25
C LEU A 92 -9.54 5.80 3.60
N ASN A 93 -10.72 6.19 4.07
CA ASN A 93 -12.01 5.72 3.56
C ASN A 93 -12.15 5.87 2.04
N GLN A 94 -11.59 6.93 1.48
CA GLN A 94 -11.62 7.18 0.04
C GLN A 94 -10.86 6.13 -0.79
N LEU A 95 -9.96 5.37 -0.18
CA LEU A 95 -9.21 4.31 -0.85
C LEU A 95 -9.85 2.93 -0.71
N LEU A 96 -10.95 2.78 0.03
CA LEU A 96 -11.56 1.46 0.24
C LEU A 96 -12.06 0.83 -1.06
N ALA A 97 -12.70 1.59 -1.93
CA ALA A 97 -13.12 1.10 -3.23
C ALA A 97 -11.91 0.72 -4.12
N ASP A 98 -10.81 1.46 -3.99
CA ASP A 98 -9.56 1.19 -4.71
C ASP A 98 -8.80 -0.01 -4.15
N TRP A 99 -9.20 -0.54 -3.01
CA TRP A 99 -8.70 -1.80 -2.47
C TRP A 99 -9.63 -2.98 -2.78
N ILE A 100 -10.92 -2.82 -2.54
CA ILE A 100 -11.90 -3.91 -2.65
C ILE A 100 -12.21 -4.26 -4.11
N ASP A 101 -12.48 -3.28 -4.97
CA ASP A 101 -12.78 -3.51 -6.39
C ASP A 101 -11.68 -4.29 -7.12
N PRO A 102 -10.40 -3.88 -7.05
CA PRO A 102 -9.35 -4.63 -7.73
C PRO A 102 -9.08 -6.00 -7.11
N THR A 103 -9.33 -6.18 -5.81
CA THR A 103 -9.29 -7.50 -5.17
C THR A 103 -10.32 -8.43 -5.80
N ILE A 104 -11.53 -7.94 -6.02
CA ILE A 104 -12.60 -8.71 -6.69
C ILE A 104 -12.20 -9.03 -8.12
N LEU A 105 -11.75 -8.03 -8.88
CA LEU A 105 -11.32 -8.23 -10.25
C LEU A 105 -10.22 -9.29 -10.35
N ALA A 106 -9.24 -9.23 -9.49
CA ALA A 106 -8.12 -10.17 -9.48
C ALA A 106 -8.58 -11.62 -9.22
N ILE A 107 -9.54 -11.80 -8.32
CA ILE A 107 -10.14 -13.11 -8.05
C ILE A 107 -10.95 -13.58 -9.25
N GLU A 108 -11.81 -12.72 -9.83
CA GLU A 108 -12.60 -13.04 -11.03
C GLU A 108 -11.68 -13.43 -12.19
N ASP A 109 -10.63 -12.67 -12.46
CA ASP A 109 -9.65 -12.96 -13.51
C ASP A 109 -8.98 -14.33 -13.29
N ALA A 110 -8.50 -14.59 -12.07
CA ALA A 110 -7.83 -15.84 -11.72
C ALA A 110 -8.76 -17.07 -11.83
N LEU A 111 -10.02 -16.91 -11.45
CA LEU A 111 -11.03 -17.97 -11.64
C LEU A 111 -11.32 -18.22 -13.11
N ASN A 112 -11.44 -17.16 -13.92
CA ASN A 112 -11.61 -17.25 -15.36
C ASN A 112 -10.41 -17.90 -16.07
N GLU A 113 -9.20 -17.67 -15.55
CA GLU A 113 -7.97 -18.30 -16.01
C GLU A 113 -7.81 -19.76 -15.54
N GLY A 114 -8.74 -20.27 -14.72
CA GLY A 114 -8.69 -21.62 -14.17
C GLY A 114 -7.64 -21.84 -13.07
N VAL A 115 -7.16 -20.78 -12.45
CA VAL A 115 -6.15 -20.83 -11.36
C VAL A 115 -6.68 -21.62 -10.17
N TYR A 116 -7.98 -21.51 -9.90
CA TYR A 116 -8.65 -22.25 -8.84
C TYR A 116 -10.04 -22.68 -9.27
N SER A 117 -10.41 -23.94 -9.05
CA SER A 117 -11.69 -24.52 -9.46
C SER A 117 -12.31 -25.47 -8.43
N ARG A 118 -11.80 -25.49 -7.19
CA ARG A 118 -12.16 -26.49 -6.18
C ARG A 118 -13.27 -26.07 -5.22
N GLY A 119 -13.90 -24.93 -5.45
CA GLY A 119 -15.00 -24.45 -4.62
C GLY A 119 -15.13 -22.91 -4.66
N PRO A 120 -16.08 -22.36 -3.91
CA PRO A 120 -16.28 -20.91 -3.85
C PRO A 120 -15.17 -20.24 -3.04
N ILE A 121 -14.91 -18.96 -3.39
CA ILE A 121 -14.04 -18.06 -2.62
C ILE A 121 -14.92 -17.07 -1.89
N GLN A 122 -14.58 -16.79 -0.62
CA GLN A 122 -15.27 -15.84 0.23
C GLN A 122 -14.30 -14.79 0.76
N LEU A 123 -14.68 -13.53 0.64
CA LEU A 123 -13.95 -12.43 1.29
C LEU A 123 -14.51 -12.18 2.69
N VAL A 124 -13.62 -11.97 3.65
CA VAL A 124 -13.93 -11.60 5.03
C VAL A 124 -13.16 -10.34 5.36
N ILE A 125 -13.85 -9.29 5.85
CA ILE A 125 -13.25 -7.98 6.03
C ILE A 125 -13.22 -7.62 7.52
N ALA A 126 -12.05 -7.22 8.02
CA ALA A 126 -11.88 -6.65 9.35
C ALA A 126 -11.46 -5.19 9.25
N ASP A 127 -12.19 -4.31 9.92
CA ASP A 127 -11.83 -2.90 10.09
C ASP A 127 -10.96 -2.76 11.34
N ALA A 128 -9.66 -2.67 11.10
CA ALA A 128 -8.66 -2.59 12.14
C ALA A 128 -7.83 -1.30 12.05
N ARG A 129 -8.44 -0.20 11.60
CA ARG A 129 -7.75 1.08 11.39
C ARG A 129 -6.92 1.48 12.61
N GLY A 130 -5.60 1.25 12.53
CA GLY A 130 -4.63 1.44 13.61
C GLY A 130 -3.85 2.75 13.51
N LEU A 131 -3.53 3.21 12.31
CA LEU A 131 -2.85 4.48 12.06
C LEU A 131 -3.78 5.46 11.33
N PRO A 132 -3.62 6.75 11.56
CA PRO A 132 -2.58 7.45 12.35
C PRO A 132 -2.78 7.46 13.87
N ARG A 133 -3.71 6.70 14.39
CA ARG A 133 -4.14 6.76 15.79
C ARG A 133 -3.35 5.87 16.74
N GLU A 134 -2.26 5.27 16.27
CA GLU A 134 -1.33 4.41 17.04
C GLU A 134 -2.02 3.29 17.84
N ASN A 135 -3.11 2.73 17.30
CA ASN A 135 -3.83 1.64 17.94
C ASN A 135 -3.45 0.28 17.34
N TYR A 136 -2.21 -0.11 17.52
CA TYR A 136 -1.67 -1.39 17.02
C TYR A 136 -2.45 -2.62 17.51
N ARG A 137 -3.07 -2.54 18.69
CA ARG A 137 -3.87 -3.63 19.22
C ARG A 137 -5.04 -3.99 18.31
N LYS A 138 -5.72 -2.99 17.73
CA LYS A 138 -6.81 -3.24 16.78
C LYS A 138 -6.36 -4.02 15.55
N VAL A 139 -5.14 -3.79 15.10
CA VAL A 139 -4.57 -4.51 13.94
C VAL A 139 -4.35 -5.98 14.30
N ILE A 140 -3.77 -6.25 15.46
CA ILE A 140 -3.54 -7.60 15.96
C ILE A 140 -4.88 -8.31 16.20
N ASP A 141 -5.83 -7.65 16.86
CA ASP A 141 -7.15 -8.21 17.18
C ASP A 141 -7.95 -8.48 15.90
N GLY A 142 -7.91 -7.56 14.92
CA GLY A 142 -8.54 -7.75 13.61
C GLY A 142 -7.96 -8.92 12.84
N TYR A 143 -6.64 -9.09 12.88
CA TYR A 143 -5.99 -10.23 12.25
C TYR A 143 -6.38 -11.55 12.94
N ARG A 144 -6.33 -11.62 14.28
CA ARG A 144 -6.75 -12.79 15.07
C ARG A 144 -8.19 -13.18 14.74
N TRP A 145 -9.06 -12.18 14.69
CA TRP A 145 -10.45 -12.41 14.33
C TRP A 145 -10.60 -12.99 12.91
N LEU A 146 -9.87 -12.49 11.90
CA LEU A 146 -9.89 -13.07 10.56
C LEU A 146 -9.45 -14.55 10.56
N VAL A 147 -8.44 -14.89 11.35
CA VAL A 147 -7.99 -16.27 11.53
C VAL A 147 -9.09 -17.13 12.19
N GLU A 148 -9.76 -16.64 13.22
CA GLU A 148 -10.89 -17.29 13.88
C GLU A 148 -12.09 -17.50 12.93
N GLN A 149 -12.28 -16.59 11.95
CA GLN A 149 -13.29 -16.80 10.90
C GLN A 149 -12.90 -17.88 9.88
N GLY A 150 -11.71 -18.45 9.99
CA GLY A 150 -11.22 -19.51 9.10
C GLY A 150 -10.60 -18.98 7.79
N CYS A 151 -10.11 -17.75 7.77
CA CYS A 151 -9.35 -17.25 6.63
C CYS A 151 -8.03 -18.02 6.49
N VAL A 152 -7.72 -18.45 5.26
CA VAL A 152 -6.50 -19.21 4.96
C VAL A 152 -5.32 -18.32 4.55
N VAL A 153 -5.59 -17.06 4.24
CA VAL A 153 -4.62 -15.99 3.94
C VAL A 153 -5.28 -14.64 4.22
N VAL A 154 -4.49 -13.65 4.60
CA VAL A 154 -4.96 -12.29 4.89
C VAL A 154 -4.25 -11.30 3.97
N LEU A 155 -5.00 -10.42 3.29
CA LEU A 155 -4.50 -9.29 2.52
C LEU A 155 -4.35 -8.09 3.46
N GLY A 156 -3.18 -7.50 3.50
CA GLY A 156 -2.79 -6.49 4.48
C GLY A 156 -1.88 -7.06 5.57
N PRO A 157 -1.40 -6.22 6.49
CA PRO A 157 -1.70 -4.79 6.61
C PRO A 157 -1.01 -3.94 5.53
N MET A 158 -1.47 -2.68 5.39
CA MET A 158 -0.92 -1.73 4.43
C MET A 158 0.23 -0.92 5.04
N ILE A 159 0.10 -0.54 6.31
CA ILE A 159 1.00 0.38 6.99
C ILE A 159 2.19 -0.37 7.58
N SER A 160 3.42 0.14 7.35
CA SER A 160 4.65 -0.53 7.77
C SER A 160 4.74 -0.72 9.29
N ASP A 161 4.40 0.27 10.09
CA ASP A 161 4.46 0.16 11.56
C ASP A 161 3.43 -0.86 12.09
N ASN A 162 2.26 -0.95 11.48
CA ASN A 162 1.27 -1.99 11.77
C ASN A 162 1.75 -3.40 11.35
N SER A 163 2.45 -3.46 10.24
CA SER A 163 3.02 -4.72 9.72
C SER A 163 4.05 -5.30 10.68
N ILE A 164 4.97 -4.46 11.15
CA ILE A 164 6.03 -4.89 12.06
C ILE A 164 5.47 -5.50 13.35
N VAL A 165 4.46 -4.88 13.95
CA VAL A 165 3.87 -5.39 15.20
C VAL A 165 3.01 -6.64 15.00
N LEU A 166 2.54 -6.89 13.78
CA LEU A 166 1.75 -8.07 13.46
C LEU A 166 2.59 -9.33 13.24
N GLN A 167 3.87 -9.19 12.92
CA GLN A 167 4.75 -10.28 12.48
C GLN A 167 4.74 -11.48 13.40
N ASP A 168 4.93 -11.26 14.70
CA ASP A 168 4.97 -12.35 15.69
C ASP A 168 3.62 -13.10 15.75
N THR A 169 2.51 -12.35 15.71
CA THR A 169 1.18 -12.94 15.72
C THR A 169 0.90 -13.79 14.47
N ALA A 170 1.33 -13.32 13.30
CA ALA A 170 1.14 -14.08 12.06
C ALA A 170 1.95 -15.39 12.06
N ASN A 171 3.19 -15.34 12.53
CA ASN A 171 4.03 -16.53 12.67
C ASN A 171 3.49 -17.52 13.73
N GLU A 172 2.98 -17.02 14.85
CA GLU A 172 2.37 -17.83 15.92
C GLU A 172 1.12 -18.56 15.43
N LEU A 173 0.23 -17.87 14.74
CA LEU A 173 -1.04 -18.42 14.27
C LEU A 173 -0.90 -19.25 12.99
N GLY A 174 0.20 -19.14 12.27
CA GLY A 174 0.48 -19.93 11.09
C GLY A 174 -0.45 -19.66 9.91
N VAL A 175 -0.98 -18.44 9.80
CA VAL A 175 -1.75 -17.96 8.66
C VAL A 175 -0.94 -16.88 7.95
N ALA A 176 -0.78 -16.99 6.64
CA ALA A 176 0.02 -16.03 5.92
C ALA A 176 -0.71 -14.70 5.75
N CYS A 177 0.03 -13.58 5.93
CA CYS A 177 -0.43 -12.27 5.53
C CYS A 177 0.43 -11.72 4.39
N ILE A 178 -0.21 -10.93 3.53
CA ILE A 178 0.43 -10.29 2.37
C ILE A 178 0.33 -8.78 2.58
N GLY A 179 1.37 -8.20 3.18
CA GLY A 179 1.41 -6.78 3.49
C GLY A 179 1.88 -5.94 2.30
N TRP A 180 1.56 -4.64 2.33
CA TRP A 180 2.06 -3.66 1.36
C TRP A 180 3.31 -2.93 1.87
N THR A 181 3.85 -3.36 2.97
CA THR A 181 4.96 -2.71 3.63
C THR A 181 6.28 -2.80 2.87
N GLY A 182 6.97 -1.67 2.77
CA GLY A 182 8.37 -1.59 2.37
C GLY A 182 9.37 -1.86 3.51
N ALA A 183 8.89 -2.09 4.73
CA ALA A 183 9.75 -2.35 5.88
C ALA A 183 10.45 -3.71 5.77
N HIS A 184 11.78 -3.70 5.73
CA HIS A 184 12.58 -4.92 5.59
C HIS A 184 12.34 -5.93 6.72
N LYS A 185 12.08 -5.45 7.92
CA LYS A 185 11.90 -6.26 9.13
C LYS A 185 10.63 -7.11 9.14
N PHE A 186 9.65 -6.81 8.28
CA PHE A 186 8.38 -7.53 8.25
C PHE A 186 8.48 -8.93 7.63
N ALA A 187 9.32 -9.11 6.63
CA ALA A 187 9.44 -10.38 5.92
C ALA A 187 9.84 -11.52 6.87
N SER A 188 8.98 -12.54 7.00
CA SER A 188 9.20 -13.70 7.88
C SER A 188 8.46 -14.92 7.35
N ASP A 189 8.40 -16.00 8.13
CA ASP A 189 7.87 -17.29 7.64
C ASP A 189 6.44 -17.17 7.09
N TYR A 190 5.55 -16.46 7.79
CA TYR A 190 4.16 -16.23 7.38
C TYR A 190 3.86 -14.80 6.93
N CYS A 191 4.88 -13.94 6.80
CA CYS A 191 4.72 -12.56 6.37
C CYS A 191 5.35 -12.32 4.99
N PHE A 192 4.49 -12.15 4.00
CA PHE A 192 4.85 -11.88 2.61
C PHE A 192 4.61 -10.42 2.28
N THR A 193 5.34 -9.86 1.31
CA THR A 193 5.11 -8.48 0.87
C THR A 193 4.85 -8.40 -0.64
N VAL A 194 3.80 -7.69 -1.00
CA VAL A 194 3.61 -7.07 -2.31
C VAL A 194 3.72 -5.57 -2.03
N ALA A 195 4.97 -5.10 -1.94
CA ALA A 195 5.28 -3.88 -1.21
C ALA A 195 4.92 -2.60 -1.98
N ASN A 196 4.45 -1.62 -1.24
CA ASN A 196 4.41 -0.23 -1.68
C ASN A 196 5.76 0.44 -1.39
N GLY A 197 6.75 0.16 -2.19
CA GLY A 197 8.10 0.64 -1.95
C GLY A 197 9.02 -0.40 -1.32
N ASP A 198 10.23 0.03 -0.99
CA ASP A 198 11.25 -0.72 -0.26
C ASP A 198 12.13 0.28 0.47
N ILE A 199 11.92 0.46 1.77
CA ILE A 199 12.54 1.54 2.55
C ILE A 199 14.05 1.65 2.37
N PRO A 200 14.84 0.54 2.38
CA PRO A 200 16.26 0.62 2.10
C PRO A 200 16.58 1.15 0.69
N THR A 201 15.88 0.64 -0.32
CA THR A 201 16.07 1.05 -1.71
C THR A 201 15.68 2.51 -1.94
N GLU A 202 14.60 2.96 -1.30
CA GLU A 202 14.13 4.35 -1.41
C GLU A 202 15.14 5.35 -0.87
N GLY A 203 15.79 5.04 0.25
CA GLY A 203 16.87 5.88 0.79
C GLY A 203 18.00 6.08 -0.22
N VAL A 204 18.43 5.00 -0.86
CA VAL A 204 19.45 5.05 -1.92
C VAL A 204 18.97 5.84 -3.13
N MET A 205 17.76 5.57 -3.63
CA MET A 205 17.20 6.26 -4.80
C MET A 205 17.08 7.77 -4.57
N CYS A 206 16.59 8.18 -3.41
CA CYS A 206 16.46 9.60 -3.07
C CYS A 206 17.84 10.29 -2.96
N ALA A 207 18.81 9.63 -2.33
CA ALA A 207 20.18 10.16 -2.25
C ALA A 207 20.83 10.28 -3.63
N GLN A 208 20.70 9.26 -4.49
CA GLN A 208 21.19 9.30 -5.88
C GLN A 208 20.51 10.39 -6.70
N TRP A 209 19.19 10.59 -6.52
CA TRP A 209 18.45 11.64 -7.20
C TRP A 209 18.97 13.04 -6.87
N LEU A 210 19.30 13.29 -5.59
CA LEU A 210 19.91 14.55 -5.15
C LEU A 210 21.34 14.71 -5.68
N ALA A 211 22.16 13.67 -5.56
CA ALA A 211 23.56 13.69 -6.04
C ALA A 211 23.65 13.94 -7.55
N ALA A 212 22.78 13.33 -8.35
CA ALA A 212 22.72 13.51 -9.80
C ALA A 212 22.40 14.95 -10.22
N ARG A 213 21.84 15.75 -9.31
CA ARG A 213 21.56 17.19 -9.51
C ARG A 213 22.68 18.10 -9.00
N GLY A 214 23.81 17.53 -8.59
CA GLY A 214 24.96 18.26 -8.10
C GLY A 214 24.76 18.82 -6.68
N ILE A 215 23.73 18.38 -5.97
CA ILE A 215 23.47 18.76 -4.59
C ILE A 215 24.52 18.13 -3.70
N THR A 216 25.03 18.89 -2.75
CA THR A 216 26.04 18.45 -1.78
C THR A 216 25.60 18.62 -0.33
N LYS A 217 24.68 19.56 -0.07
CA LYS A 217 24.16 19.89 1.26
C LYS A 217 22.66 19.64 1.33
N VAL A 218 22.25 18.72 2.17
CA VAL A 218 20.88 18.24 2.27
C VAL A 218 20.28 18.53 3.64
N GLY A 219 19.02 18.98 3.66
CA GLY A 219 18.16 18.94 4.84
C GLY A 219 17.33 17.66 4.83
N SER A 220 17.33 16.91 5.91
CA SER A 220 16.59 15.67 6.05
C SER A 220 15.46 15.81 7.06
N PHE A 221 14.29 15.35 6.68
CA PHE A 221 13.14 15.26 7.56
C PHE A 221 12.62 13.81 7.61
N TRP A 222 12.22 13.36 8.80
CA TRP A 222 11.64 12.05 8.97
C TRP A 222 10.55 12.05 10.03
N GLU A 223 9.54 11.24 9.85
CA GLU A 223 8.41 11.18 10.77
C GLU A 223 8.69 10.30 11.97
N GLN A 224 8.07 10.65 13.08
CA GLN A 224 8.15 9.85 14.30
C GLN A 224 7.54 8.47 14.04
N GLY A 225 8.28 7.42 14.40
CA GLY A 225 7.88 6.03 14.23
C GLY A 225 9.07 5.13 13.92
N SER A 226 8.84 3.85 13.89
CA SER A 226 9.87 2.85 13.55
C SER A 226 10.29 2.98 12.09
N SER A 227 9.31 3.07 11.20
CA SER A 227 9.56 3.19 9.77
C SER A 227 10.21 4.52 9.39
N GLY A 228 9.79 5.62 10.03
CA GLY A 228 10.42 6.93 9.80
C GLY A 228 11.90 6.95 10.16
N ARG A 229 12.27 6.29 11.26
CA ARG A 229 13.69 6.13 11.62
C ARG A 229 14.44 5.31 10.59
N ASP A 230 13.88 4.20 10.14
CA ASP A 230 14.50 3.36 9.10
C ASP A 230 14.70 4.18 7.80
N TYR A 231 13.74 5.01 7.39
CA TYR A 231 13.90 5.96 6.26
C TYR A 231 15.08 6.91 6.47
N ALA A 232 15.21 7.51 7.66
CA ALA A 232 16.30 8.44 7.97
C ALA A 232 17.66 7.75 7.93
N ASP A 233 17.77 6.56 8.52
CA ASP A 233 19.01 5.83 8.63
C ASP A 233 19.51 5.37 7.26
N TYR A 234 18.66 4.74 6.43
CA TYR A 234 19.04 4.30 5.07
C TYR A 234 19.38 5.48 4.15
N PHE A 235 18.64 6.59 4.26
CA PHE A 235 18.97 7.79 3.48
C PHE A 235 20.33 8.39 3.91
N ARG A 236 20.58 8.49 5.21
CA ARG A 236 21.83 9.06 5.75
C ARG A 236 23.05 8.26 5.32
N ASP A 237 22.95 6.92 5.40
CA ASP A 237 24.01 6.02 4.98
C ASP A 237 24.32 6.19 3.49
N ALA A 238 23.27 6.14 2.65
CA ALA A 238 23.42 6.34 1.20
C ALA A 238 23.94 7.74 0.84
N ALA A 239 23.47 8.78 1.53
CA ALA A 239 23.93 10.15 1.34
C ALA A 239 25.44 10.26 1.62
N GLY A 240 25.91 9.66 2.73
CA GLY A 240 27.32 9.62 3.09
C GLY A 240 28.18 8.93 2.01
N ASP A 241 27.73 7.79 1.52
CA ASP A 241 28.42 7.02 0.46
C ASP A 241 28.52 7.80 -0.87
N LEU A 242 27.54 8.67 -1.15
CA LEU A 242 27.48 9.52 -2.35
C LEU A 242 28.13 10.90 -2.15
N GLY A 243 28.73 11.17 -1.01
CA GLY A 243 29.39 12.45 -0.70
C GLY A 243 28.42 13.61 -0.40
N LEU A 244 27.15 13.31 -0.13
CA LEU A 244 26.18 14.29 0.35
C LEU A 244 26.40 14.53 1.86
N THR A 245 26.26 15.79 2.29
CA THR A 245 26.30 16.16 3.69
C THR A 245 24.89 16.45 4.19
N VAL A 246 24.37 15.65 5.11
CA VAL A 246 23.13 15.97 5.82
C VAL A 246 23.45 17.06 6.85
N VAL A 247 23.17 18.32 6.48
CA VAL A 247 23.50 19.52 7.31
C VAL A 247 22.63 19.59 8.54
N ARG A 248 21.36 19.23 8.39
CA ARG A 248 20.37 19.19 9.48
C ARG A 248 19.38 18.07 9.26
N GLU A 249 19.10 17.36 10.33
CA GLU A 249 18.07 16.32 10.39
C GLU A 249 17.00 16.71 11.41
N VAL A 250 15.73 16.64 11.00
CA VAL A 250 14.59 17.02 11.84
C VAL A 250 13.59 15.86 11.91
N LYS A 251 13.28 15.44 13.14
CA LYS A 251 12.19 14.51 13.40
C LYS A 251 10.87 15.27 13.44
N LEU A 252 9.91 14.83 12.64
CA LEU A 252 8.59 15.43 12.53
C LEU A 252 7.55 14.63 13.33
N GLU A 253 6.68 15.36 14.00
CA GLU A 253 5.41 14.84 14.50
C GLU A 253 4.33 15.00 13.43
N PRO A 254 3.17 14.28 13.53
CA PRO A 254 2.10 14.36 12.52
C PRO A 254 1.57 15.77 12.26
N ASN A 255 1.67 16.66 13.25
CA ASN A 255 1.33 18.08 13.14
C ASN A 255 2.53 18.92 13.59
N PRO A 256 3.54 19.08 12.71
CA PRO A 256 4.82 19.68 13.10
C PRO A 256 4.66 21.16 13.43
N ARG A 257 5.16 21.53 14.62
CA ARG A 257 5.30 22.93 15.01
C ARG A 257 6.71 23.40 14.71
N GLY A 258 6.87 24.61 14.20
CA GLY A 258 8.20 25.19 13.94
C GLY A 258 8.86 24.71 12.64
N LEU A 259 8.15 24.02 11.76
CA LEU A 259 8.70 23.56 10.48
C LEU A 259 9.25 24.73 9.63
N GLN A 260 8.59 25.90 9.66
CA GLN A 260 9.06 27.09 8.97
C GLN A 260 10.40 27.58 9.51
N ASP A 261 10.60 27.54 10.84
CA ASP A 261 11.85 27.93 11.47
C ASP A 261 12.98 26.94 11.14
N ASP A 262 12.67 25.63 11.12
CA ASP A 262 13.64 24.61 10.71
C ASP A 262 14.06 24.78 9.25
N LEU A 263 13.12 25.04 8.34
CA LEU A 263 13.41 25.32 6.94
C LEU A 263 14.20 26.63 6.75
N ALA A 264 13.86 27.69 7.49
CA ALA A 264 14.62 28.95 7.47
C ALA A 264 16.08 28.73 7.90
N MET A 265 16.28 27.97 8.99
CA MET A 265 17.62 27.61 9.46
C MET A 265 18.38 26.78 8.42
N MET A 266 17.74 25.82 7.76
CA MET A 266 18.36 25.02 6.70
C MET A 266 18.79 25.90 5.52
N ARG A 267 17.93 26.80 5.07
CA ARG A 267 18.25 27.76 4.02
C ARG A 267 19.48 28.62 4.38
N ASP A 268 19.51 29.13 5.62
CA ASP A 268 20.61 30.00 6.11
C ASP A 268 21.92 29.22 6.27
N LEU A 269 21.86 27.91 6.52
CA LEU A 269 23.01 27.00 6.53
C LEU A 269 23.46 26.57 5.13
N GLY A 270 22.78 27.02 4.09
CA GLY A 270 23.11 26.73 2.69
C GLY A 270 22.71 25.33 2.25
N VAL A 271 21.61 24.79 2.79
CA VAL A 271 21.02 23.56 2.28
C VAL A 271 20.54 23.78 0.84
N GLU A 272 20.90 22.86 -0.03
CA GLU A 272 20.67 22.92 -1.48
C GLU A 272 19.50 22.03 -1.93
N GLY A 273 19.15 21.01 -1.13
CA GLY A 273 18.05 20.11 -1.41
C GLY A 273 17.44 19.49 -0.17
N LEU A 274 16.21 18.99 -0.27
CA LEU A 274 15.47 18.41 0.84
C LEU A 274 15.11 16.95 0.59
N TYR A 275 15.22 16.14 1.64
CA TYR A 275 14.70 14.79 1.71
C TYR A 275 13.62 14.66 2.77
N TYR A 276 12.56 13.88 2.46
CA TYR A 276 11.50 13.57 3.42
C TYR A 276 11.17 12.08 3.43
N GLY A 277 11.41 11.43 4.56
CA GLY A 277 11.11 10.02 4.81
C GLY A 277 9.96 9.86 5.80
N GLY A 278 8.90 9.13 5.40
CA GLY A 278 7.74 8.88 6.24
C GLY A 278 6.45 8.69 5.46
N TYR A 279 5.32 8.92 6.13
CA TYR A 279 3.98 8.73 5.57
C TYR A 279 3.39 9.96 4.86
N GLY A 280 4.12 11.08 4.84
CA GLY A 280 3.71 12.28 4.14
C GLY A 280 2.78 13.22 4.94
N TYR A 281 2.64 13.05 6.24
CA TYR A 281 1.72 13.84 7.07
C TYR A 281 1.99 15.34 7.05
N ALA A 282 3.22 15.75 6.85
CA ALA A 282 3.63 17.15 6.91
C ALA A 282 3.63 17.87 5.54
N THR A 283 3.22 17.23 4.44
CA THR A 283 3.37 17.78 3.09
C THR A 283 2.72 19.16 2.90
N PHE A 284 1.52 19.37 3.44
CA PHE A 284 0.86 20.68 3.38
C PHE A 284 1.62 21.76 4.18
N HIS A 285 2.17 21.40 5.33
CA HIS A 285 2.99 22.33 6.13
C HIS A 285 4.27 22.72 5.40
N PHE A 286 4.87 21.80 4.64
CA PHE A 286 6.01 22.11 3.77
C PHE A 286 5.62 23.12 2.69
N ALA A 287 4.49 22.91 2.01
CA ALA A 287 4.03 23.81 0.97
C ALA A 287 3.80 25.23 1.50
N GLU A 288 3.16 25.39 2.64
CA GLU A 288 2.94 26.67 3.31
C GLU A 288 4.25 27.34 3.76
N ALA A 289 5.12 26.57 4.42
CA ALA A 289 6.37 27.10 4.95
C ALA A 289 7.37 27.50 3.85
N LEU A 290 7.53 26.69 2.80
CA LEU A 290 8.39 27.00 1.67
C LEU A 290 7.91 28.24 0.92
N LYS A 291 6.59 28.37 0.72
CA LYS A 291 5.98 29.56 0.14
C LYS A 291 6.22 30.81 0.99
N ALA A 292 6.07 30.71 2.31
CA ALA A 292 6.30 31.83 3.22
C ALA A 292 7.77 32.28 3.24
N LEU A 293 8.71 31.36 3.00
CA LEU A 293 10.14 31.63 2.95
C LEU A 293 10.63 32.09 1.55
N ASP A 294 9.77 32.07 0.56
CA ASP A 294 10.14 32.28 -0.85
C ASP A 294 11.36 31.41 -1.24
N TRP A 295 11.28 30.13 -0.86
CA TRP A 295 12.37 29.15 -1.05
C TRP A 295 11.84 27.88 -1.71
N ASP A 296 12.34 27.55 -2.90
CA ASP A 296 11.91 26.40 -3.70
C ASP A 296 13.10 25.47 -4.05
N PRO A 297 13.69 24.79 -3.06
CA PRO A 297 14.79 23.87 -3.31
C PRO A 297 14.30 22.59 -3.98
N PRO A 298 15.15 21.90 -4.76
CA PRO A 298 14.94 20.54 -5.16
C PRO A 298 14.59 19.67 -3.93
N ARG A 299 13.52 18.88 -4.07
CA ARG A 299 13.03 18.07 -2.94
C ARG A 299 12.51 16.72 -3.38
N VAL A 300 12.85 15.70 -2.61
CA VAL A 300 12.48 14.32 -2.91
C VAL A 300 12.01 13.60 -1.65
N MET A 301 11.04 12.69 -1.82
CA MET A 301 10.49 11.91 -0.73
C MET A 301 10.31 10.43 -1.10
N GLY A 302 10.11 9.61 -0.08
CA GLY A 302 9.83 8.18 -0.24
C GLY A 302 8.43 7.89 -0.83
N THR A 303 8.02 6.64 -0.75
CA THR A 303 6.79 6.12 -1.38
C THR A 303 5.47 6.69 -0.85
N ALA A 304 5.48 7.46 0.23
CA ALA A 304 4.30 8.24 0.60
C ALA A 304 3.81 9.13 -0.55
N PHE A 305 4.71 9.56 -1.44
CA PHE A 305 4.39 10.32 -2.64
C PHE A 305 3.28 9.65 -3.47
N MET A 306 3.36 8.36 -3.73
CA MET A 306 2.41 7.65 -4.59
C MET A 306 0.97 7.65 -4.07
N PHE A 307 0.77 7.68 -2.76
CA PHE A 307 -0.56 7.71 -2.16
C PHE A 307 -1.22 9.07 -2.30
N TYR A 308 -0.43 10.13 -2.14
CA TYR A 308 -0.93 11.50 -2.16
C TYR A 308 -1.01 12.07 -3.56
N SER A 309 -0.04 11.77 -4.43
CA SER A 309 0.00 12.25 -5.81
C SER A 309 -1.18 11.77 -6.66
N ASN A 310 -1.75 10.62 -6.33
CA ASN A 310 -2.92 10.06 -7.01
C ASN A 310 -4.27 10.51 -6.39
N SER A 311 -4.25 11.46 -5.45
CA SER A 311 -5.43 12.01 -4.82
C SER A 311 -5.52 13.51 -5.07
N ASN A 312 -6.56 13.97 -5.75
CA ASN A 312 -6.77 15.40 -6.02
C ASN A 312 -6.77 16.27 -4.76
N ARG A 313 -7.16 15.69 -3.62
CA ARG A 313 -7.21 16.41 -2.34
C ARG A 313 -5.83 16.62 -1.72
N TRP A 314 -4.89 15.70 -1.97
CA TRP A 314 -3.59 15.69 -1.31
C TRP A 314 -2.47 16.23 -2.20
N ALA A 315 -2.73 16.29 -3.52
CA ALA A 315 -1.75 16.72 -4.51
C ALA A 315 -1.22 18.14 -4.28
N GLU A 316 -2.05 19.05 -3.74
CA GLU A 316 -1.63 20.44 -3.48
C GLU A 316 -0.42 20.51 -2.53
N GLY A 317 -0.33 19.62 -1.54
CA GLY A 317 0.79 19.56 -0.61
C GLY A 317 2.09 19.02 -1.22
N LEU A 318 1.99 18.41 -2.41
CA LEU A 318 3.11 17.77 -3.11
C LEU A 318 3.61 18.58 -4.30
N GLU A 319 3.08 19.77 -4.57
CA GLU A 319 3.53 20.60 -5.68
C GLU A 319 5.05 20.84 -5.62
N GLY A 320 5.74 20.49 -6.70
CA GLY A 320 7.20 20.57 -6.82
C GLY A 320 7.98 19.48 -6.08
N TRP A 321 7.32 18.49 -5.49
CA TRP A 321 8.01 17.33 -4.95
C TRP A 321 8.27 16.29 -6.03
N HIS A 322 9.44 15.68 -5.95
CA HIS A 322 9.71 14.38 -6.54
C HIS A 322 9.50 13.31 -5.47
N GLY A 323 9.12 12.12 -5.89
CA GLY A 323 8.94 11.05 -4.93
C GLY A 323 8.97 9.68 -5.57
N VAL A 324 9.26 8.69 -4.74
CA VAL A 324 9.25 7.29 -5.15
C VAL A 324 7.84 6.84 -5.46
N ASP A 325 7.65 6.27 -6.63
CA ASP A 325 6.39 5.74 -7.15
C ASP A 325 6.61 4.31 -7.70
N GLN A 326 5.54 3.63 -8.04
CA GLN A 326 5.57 2.32 -8.67
C GLN A 326 4.87 2.30 -10.04
N LEU A 327 4.33 3.40 -10.48
CA LEU A 327 3.86 3.55 -11.84
C LEU A 327 4.99 4.16 -12.69
N GLY A 328 5.37 3.45 -13.74
CA GLY A 328 6.35 3.92 -14.69
C GLY A 328 5.79 4.96 -15.66
N GLU A 329 6.46 5.11 -16.80
CA GLU A 329 5.96 5.89 -17.92
C GLU A 329 4.61 5.33 -18.41
N ASP A 330 3.70 6.20 -18.79
CA ASP A 330 2.38 5.82 -19.25
C ASP A 330 2.47 4.86 -20.45
N GLY A 331 1.73 3.75 -20.36
CA GLY A 331 1.74 2.69 -21.38
C GLY A 331 2.96 1.76 -21.36
N ALA A 332 3.95 1.99 -20.50
CA ALA A 332 5.15 1.15 -20.47
C ALA A 332 4.92 -0.25 -19.92
N ASN A 333 3.98 -0.43 -18.98
CA ASN A 333 3.63 -1.74 -18.45
C ASN A 333 2.32 -2.27 -19.06
N PRO A 334 2.36 -3.20 -20.01
CA PRO A 334 1.16 -3.72 -20.66
C PRO A 334 0.21 -4.45 -19.71
N ASN A 335 0.71 -5.02 -18.62
CA ASN A 335 -0.14 -5.70 -17.63
C ASN A 335 -0.98 -4.68 -16.84
N TYR A 336 -0.41 -3.51 -16.55
CA TYR A 336 -1.13 -2.42 -15.92
C TYR A 336 -2.25 -1.89 -16.82
N GLU A 337 -1.94 -1.60 -18.09
CA GLU A 337 -2.94 -1.11 -19.04
C GLU A 337 -4.07 -2.12 -19.25
N ALA A 338 -3.76 -3.40 -19.39
CA ALA A 338 -4.76 -4.45 -19.53
C ALA A 338 -5.62 -4.61 -18.26
N MET A 339 -5.04 -4.43 -17.08
CA MET A 339 -5.79 -4.42 -15.80
C MET A 339 -6.71 -3.20 -15.73
N VAL A 340 -6.24 -2.01 -16.08
CA VAL A 340 -7.06 -0.77 -16.10
C VAL A 340 -8.24 -0.89 -17.06
N GLU A 341 -8.04 -1.49 -18.24
CA GLU A 341 -9.12 -1.74 -19.20
C GLU A 341 -10.20 -2.64 -18.60
N ARG A 342 -9.81 -3.80 -18.03
CA ARG A 342 -10.75 -4.73 -17.39
C ARG A 342 -11.44 -4.09 -16.18
N PHE A 343 -10.70 -3.34 -15.37
CA PHE A 343 -11.23 -2.61 -14.22
C PHE A 343 -12.31 -1.61 -14.65
N THR A 344 -12.01 -0.81 -15.68
CA THR A 344 -12.94 0.19 -16.21
C THR A 344 -14.21 -0.49 -16.76
N LYS A 345 -14.05 -1.58 -17.50
CA LYS A 345 -15.19 -2.36 -18.03
C LYS A 345 -16.04 -2.97 -16.91
N ARG A 346 -15.39 -3.43 -15.85
CA ARG A 346 -16.07 -4.13 -14.74
C ARG A 346 -16.81 -3.20 -13.81
N PHE A 347 -16.20 -2.05 -13.47
CA PHE A 347 -16.70 -1.14 -12.43
C PHE A 347 -17.23 0.19 -12.96
N GLY A 348 -17.14 0.46 -14.26
CA GLY A 348 -17.67 1.67 -14.88
C GLY A 348 -16.90 2.95 -14.53
N ARG A 349 -15.72 2.83 -13.91
CA ARG A 349 -14.83 3.94 -13.58
C ARG A 349 -13.40 3.64 -14.01
N SER A 350 -12.72 4.64 -14.55
CA SER A 350 -11.30 4.52 -14.86
C SER A 350 -10.46 4.77 -13.60
N THR A 351 -9.27 4.20 -13.59
CA THR A 351 -8.29 4.44 -12.54
C THR A 351 -6.89 4.47 -13.13
N ARG A 352 -6.04 5.33 -12.59
CA ARG A 352 -4.59 5.33 -12.79
C ARG A 352 -3.90 5.47 -11.44
N ASN A 353 -4.40 4.71 -10.48
CA ASN A 353 -3.97 4.75 -9.09
C ASN A 353 -3.13 3.51 -8.77
N VAL A 354 -1.94 3.72 -8.20
CA VAL A 354 -1.04 2.66 -7.75
C VAL A 354 -1.68 1.72 -6.73
N VAL A 355 -2.57 2.23 -5.88
CA VAL A 355 -3.30 1.43 -4.87
C VAL A 355 -4.12 0.33 -5.53
N VAL A 356 -4.77 0.63 -6.66
CA VAL A 356 -5.55 -0.36 -7.43
C VAL A 356 -4.66 -1.47 -7.95
N ALA A 357 -3.48 -1.14 -8.49
CA ALA A 357 -2.54 -2.13 -8.98
C ALA A 357 -1.95 -2.99 -7.83
N LEU A 358 -1.63 -2.37 -6.68
CA LEU A 358 -1.17 -3.08 -5.49
C LEU A 358 -2.21 -4.08 -4.97
N ALA A 359 -3.46 -3.65 -4.85
CA ALA A 359 -4.55 -4.49 -4.37
C ALA A 359 -4.82 -5.65 -5.34
N TYR A 360 -4.79 -5.37 -6.65
CA TYR A 360 -4.93 -6.39 -7.69
C TYR A 360 -3.81 -7.44 -7.61
N ASP A 361 -2.55 -7.01 -7.56
CA ASP A 361 -1.40 -7.92 -7.48
C ASP A 361 -1.40 -8.72 -6.17
N THR A 362 -1.75 -8.09 -5.05
CA THR A 362 -1.85 -8.76 -3.74
C THR A 362 -2.90 -9.87 -3.75
N ALA A 363 -4.07 -9.59 -4.31
CA ALA A 363 -5.15 -10.58 -4.44
C ALA A 363 -4.78 -11.71 -5.41
N ARG A 364 -4.07 -11.41 -6.50
CA ARG A 364 -3.53 -12.43 -7.40
C ARG A 364 -2.55 -13.37 -6.69
N VAL A 365 -1.68 -12.83 -5.84
CA VAL A 365 -0.78 -13.66 -5.03
C VAL A 365 -1.57 -14.62 -4.14
N ALA A 366 -2.60 -14.12 -3.45
CA ALA A 366 -3.42 -14.97 -2.59
C ALA A 366 -4.12 -16.09 -3.35
N ILE A 367 -4.84 -15.76 -4.43
CA ILE A 367 -5.60 -16.76 -5.19
C ILE A 367 -4.69 -17.76 -5.94
N HIS A 368 -3.53 -17.33 -6.43
CA HIS A 368 -2.52 -18.23 -6.99
C HIS A 368 -1.90 -19.14 -5.92
N GLY A 369 -1.68 -18.63 -4.71
CA GLY A 369 -1.26 -19.44 -3.56
C GLY A 369 -2.27 -20.52 -3.22
N ILE A 370 -3.55 -20.17 -3.19
CA ILE A 370 -4.66 -21.12 -2.98
C ILE A 370 -4.73 -22.14 -4.14
N GLY A 371 -4.59 -21.68 -5.37
CA GLY A 371 -4.60 -22.56 -6.56
C GLY A 371 -3.46 -23.58 -6.56
N LYS A 372 -2.27 -23.19 -6.11
CA LYS A 372 -1.08 -24.06 -6.00
C LYS A 372 -1.06 -24.93 -4.74
N ALA A 373 -1.93 -24.66 -3.78
CA ALA A 373 -2.02 -25.46 -2.54
C ALA A 373 -2.60 -26.87 -2.84
N ALA A 374 -2.05 -27.90 -2.24
CA ALA A 374 -2.59 -29.26 -2.36
C ALA A 374 -4.02 -29.33 -1.81
N ILE A 375 -4.23 -28.70 -0.65
CA ILE A 375 -5.54 -28.46 -0.01
C ILE A 375 -5.56 -27.01 0.50
N PRO A 376 -6.69 -26.31 0.54
CA PRO A 376 -6.75 -24.90 0.90
C PRO A 376 -6.70 -24.69 2.43
N THR A 377 -5.64 -25.13 3.08
CA THR A 377 -5.35 -24.82 4.48
C THR A 377 -4.26 -23.75 4.58
N PRO A 378 -4.16 -23.01 5.68
CA PRO A 378 -3.20 -21.91 5.82
C PRO A 378 -1.76 -22.32 5.45
N ARG A 379 -1.28 -23.43 5.98
CA ARG A 379 0.07 -23.95 5.69
C ARG A 379 0.28 -24.24 4.20
N HIS A 380 -0.67 -24.94 3.55
CA HIS A 380 -0.51 -25.30 2.15
C HIS A 380 -0.67 -24.08 1.22
N VAL A 381 -1.47 -23.09 1.62
CA VAL A 381 -1.58 -21.82 0.90
C VAL A 381 -0.28 -21.04 0.98
N LYS A 382 0.35 -20.97 2.16
CA LYS A 382 1.70 -20.40 2.33
C LYS A 382 2.71 -21.11 1.41
N GLU A 383 2.75 -22.44 1.43
CA GLU A 383 3.60 -23.24 0.53
C GLU A 383 3.26 -23.03 -0.95
N GLY A 384 1.99 -22.78 -1.26
CA GLY A 384 1.52 -22.43 -2.59
C GLY A 384 2.05 -21.08 -3.07
N MET A 385 2.04 -20.07 -2.20
CA MET A 385 2.62 -18.75 -2.48
C MET A 385 4.14 -18.85 -2.68
N GLU A 386 4.84 -19.66 -1.91
CA GLU A 386 6.28 -19.91 -2.06
C GLU A 386 6.64 -20.54 -3.41
N ARG A 387 5.67 -21.08 -4.15
CA ARG A 387 5.85 -21.64 -5.49
C ARG A 387 5.46 -20.71 -6.63
N ILE A 388 5.08 -19.47 -6.32
CA ILE A 388 4.84 -18.45 -7.34
C ILE A 388 6.17 -18.06 -7.97
N ARG A 389 6.25 -18.15 -9.32
CA ARG A 389 7.43 -17.78 -10.11
C ARG A 389 6.96 -16.97 -11.32
N TRP A 390 7.70 -15.92 -11.63
CA TRP A 390 7.52 -15.13 -12.86
C TRP A 390 6.09 -14.65 -13.11
N MET A 391 5.30 -14.46 -12.07
CA MET A 391 3.94 -13.93 -12.24
C MET A 391 4.04 -12.46 -12.66
N PRO A 392 3.50 -12.08 -13.85
CA PRO A 392 3.59 -10.71 -14.33
C PRO A 392 2.95 -9.75 -13.33
N ALA A 393 3.63 -8.65 -13.00
CA ALA A 393 3.14 -7.63 -12.10
C ALA A 393 2.39 -6.53 -12.87
N THR A 394 1.42 -5.91 -12.22
CA THR A 394 0.76 -4.70 -12.76
C THR A 394 1.49 -3.44 -12.35
N ASN A 395 2.22 -3.45 -11.24
CA ASN A 395 3.09 -2.35 -10.84
C ASN A 395 4.49 -2.45 -11.45
N GLY A 396 5.20 -1.32 -11.46
CA GLY A 396 6.56 -1.22 -11.91
C GLY A 396 6.73 -1.02 -13.40
N GLY A 397 7.98 -0.98 -13.83
CA GLY A 397 8.37 -0.87 -15.22
C GLY A 397 8.16 -2.17 -16.01
N PRO A 398 8.49 -2.13 -17.32
CA PRO A 398 8.42 -3.31 -18.17
C PRO A 398 9.25 -4.47 -17.60
N GLY A 399 8.68 -5.67 -17.61
CA GLY A 399 9.36 -6.86 -17.11
C GLY A 399 9.33 -7.05 -15.59
N THR A 400 8.66 -6.19 -14.83
CA THR A 400 8.41 -6.42 -13.41
C THR A 400 7.53 -7.65 -13.22
N TYR A 401 7.91 -8.50 -12.27
CA TYR A 401 7.19 -9.72 -11.95
C TYR A 401 7.16 -9.96 -10.44
N ILE A 402 6.29 -10.85 -10.01
CA ILE A 402 6.17 -11.29 -8.63
C ILE A 402 6.67 -12.70 -8.48
N GLN A 403 7.51 -12.92 -7.50
CA GLN A 403 8.07 -14.21 -7.15
C GLN A 403 8.34 -14.31 -5.67
N PHE A 404 8.13 -15.51 -5.13
CA PHE A 404 8.48 -15.86 -3.75
C PHE A 404 9.29 -17.15 -3.68
N GLY A 405 9.83 -17.44 -2.50
CA GLY A 405 10.52 -18.69 -2.17
C GLY A 405 10.49 -18.96 -0.68
N PRO A 406 11.01 -20.11 -0.22
CA PRO A 406 11.04 -20.46 1.21
C PRO A 406 11.76 -19.42 2.09
N HIS A 407 12.72 -18.69 1.50
CA HIS A 407 13.53 -17.66 2.17
C HIS A 407 13.40 -16.28 1.50
N ASP A 408 12.52 -16.13 0.54
CA ASP A 408 12.28 -14.89 -0.17
C ASP A 408 10.79 -14.50 -0.06
N ARG A 409 10.52 -13.52 0.76
CA ARG A 409 9.17 -13.04 1.09
C ARG A 409 8.81 -11.71 0.42
N LYS A 410 9.75 -11.11 -0.30
CA LYS A 410 9.50 -9.89 -1.06
C LYS A 410 9.00 -10.26 -2.46
N GLY A 411 7.81 -9.81 -2.83
CA GLY A 411 7.11 -10.21 -4.06
C GLY A 411 7.72 -9.62 -5.31
N TYR A 412 7.76 -8.29 -5.41
CA TYR A 412 8.23 -7.61 -6.62
C TYR A 412 9.70 -7.84 -6.90
N LYS A 413 9.98 -8.09 -8.19
CA LYS A 413 11.31 -8.25 -8.76
C LYS A 413 11.44 -7.39 -10.02
N GLY A 414 12.66 -6.95 -10.31
CA GLY A 414 12.94 -6.05 -11.43
C GLY A 414 12.77 -4.57 -11.02
N ASP A 415 12.58 -3.72 -12.01
CA ASP A 415 12.52 -2.26 -11.82
C ASP A 415 11.10 -1.83 -11.41
N PHE A 416 10.70 -2.13 -10.18
CA PHE A 416 9.37 -1.82 -9.70
C PHE A 416 9.24 -0.46 -9.02
N LEU A 417 10.36 0.24 -8.78
CA LEU A 417 10.38 1.59 -8.22
C LEU A 417 10.83 2.60 -9.27
N THR A 418 10.18 3.74 -9.27
CA THR A 418 10.43 4.88 -10.16
C THR A 418 10.50 6.15 -9.34
N ILE A 419 10.93 7.26 -9.95
CA ILE A 419 10.71 8.59 -9.40
C ILE A 419 9.79 9.36 -10.34
N ARG A 420 8.81 10.03 -9.76
CA ARG A 420 7.88 10.92 -10.45
C ARG A 420 7.89 12.29 -9.80
N GLU A 421 7.53 13.31 -10.56
CA GLU A 421 7.35 14.68 -10.10
C GLU A 421 5.88 15.07 -10.15
N LEU A 422 5.41 15.80 -9.15
CA LEU A 422 4.15 16.53 -9.26
C LEU A 422 4.45 18.01 -9.53
N ARG A 423 4.09 18.49 -10.71
CA ARG A 423 4.29 19.88 -11.09
C ARG A 423 3.13 20.42 -11.93
N GLY A 424 2.57 21.55 -11.47
CA GLY A 424 1.39 22.16 -12.12
C GLY A 424 0.16 21.26 -12.03
N GLY A 425 0.05 20.44 -11.02
CA GLY A 425 -1.02 19.45 -10.84
C GLY A 425 -0.91 18.23 -11.77
N GLU A 426 0.20 18.08 -12.50
CA GLU A 426 0.46 16.94 -13.39
C GLU A 426 1.58 16.06 -12.84
N LEU A 427 1.35 14.74 -12.87
CA LEU A 427 2.37 13.75 -12.56
C LEU A 427 3.24 13.51 -13.78
N ARG A 428 4.56 13.66 -13.60
CA ARG A 428 5.55 13.47 -14.65
C ARG A 428 6.53 12.38 -14.25
N PHE A 429 6.85 11.50 -15.18
CA PHE A 429 7.86 10.48 -15.00
C PHE A 429 9.26 11.10 -15.06
N ASP A 430 10.09 10.87 -14.02
CA ASP A 430 11.46 11.40 -13.93
C ASP A 430 12.53 10.32 -14.16
N GLY A 431 12.13 9.07 -14.30
CA GLY A 431 13.04 7.97 -14.66
C GLY A 431 13.01 6.79 -13.70
N TYR A 432 13.70 5.72 -14.13
CA TYR A 432 14.03 4.55 -13.31
C TYR A 432 15.38 4.80 -12.65
N HIS A 433 15.38 5.12 -11.38
CA HIS A 433 16.60 5.25 -10.60
C HIS A 433 16.94 3.90 -9.97
N ARG A 434 17.78 3.13 -10.65
CA ARG A 434 18.25 1.84 -10.12
C ARG A 434 19.23 2.08 -8.98
N PRO A 435 19.03 1.48 -7.80
CA PRO A 435 20.00 1.59 -6.73
C PRO A 435 21.29 0.90 -7.15
N GLU A 436 22.32 1.69 -7.41
CA GLU A 436 23.68 1.17 -7.53
C GLU A 436 24.28 1.13 -6.12
N TRP A 437 24.31 -0.05 -5.53
CA TRP A 437 24.97 -0.24 -4.24
C TRP A 437 26.48 -0.06 -4.42
N PRO A 438 27.14 0.71 -3.54
CA PRO A 438 28.59 0.86 -3.64
C PRO A 438 29.28 -0.51 -3.68
N SER A 439 30.21 -0.67 -4.58
CA SER A 439 30.96 -1.92 -4.80
C SER A 439 31.82 -2.37 -3.61
N ASN A 440 31.79 -1.65 -2.50
CA ASN A 440 32.57 -1.92 -1.30
C ASN A 440 31.80 -2.69 -0.21
N ALA A 441 30.60 -3.20 -0.49
CA ALA A 441 30.00 -4.21 0.37
C ALA A 441 30.68 -5.59 0.17
N SER A 442 32.01 -5.62 0.15
CA SER A 442 32.79 -6.83 0.16
C SER A 442 33.16 -7.19 1.60
N SER A 443 32.64 -8.32 2.01
CA SER A 443 32.93 -9.17 3.17
C SER A 443 32.23 -8.86 4.46
#